data_69aed5abc5c1933602f88d631803fa7c
#
_entry.id   69aed5abc5c1933602f88d631803fa7c
#
_cell.length_a   1.000
_cell.length_b   1.000
_cell.length_c   1.000
_cell.angle_alpha   90.00
_cell.angle_beta   90.00
_cell.angle_gamma   90.00
#
_symmetry.space_group_name_H-M   'P 1'
#
loop_
_entity.id
_entity.type
_entity.pdbx_description
1 polymer ?
#
loop_
_entity_poly.entity_id
_entity_poly.type
_entity_poly.pdbx_seq_one_letter_code
_entity_poly.pdbx_strand_id
1 'polypeptide(L)'
;EENIEVRNLRAETLRILGEEAYNPNAKSYYLSEYAAISDIETSKGFVTAESSITDKMLRELSILMFLDIMAIRLDPKDTEELSETVKIKFNDLNEIWELRLHNSVLTYKVVETLDDIDIEMESLTFKKLLTQKLNPVVDILLSSNLATGENKAGFLGFVARFRN
;
A
#
# COMPACT_ATOMS: atom_id res chain seq x y z
N GLU A 1 26.06 15.80 -20.27
CA GLU A 1 26.49 14.37 -20.26
C GLU A 1 27.23 14.12 -18.96
N GLU A 2 26.72 13.25 -18.12
CA GLU A 2 27.34 12.86 -16.86
C GLU A 2 28.57 12.01 -17.19
N ASN A 3 29.74 12.39 -16.66
CA ASN A 3 30.98 11.65 -16.90
C ASN A 3 30.91 10.30 -16.17
N ILE A 4 30.87 9.21 -16.96
CA ILE A 4 30.75 7.83 -16.46
C ILE A 4 31.87 7.47 -15.49
N GLU A 5 33.10 7.93 -15.72
CA GLU A 5 34.24 7.68 -14.82
C GLU A 5 34.04 8.34 -13.45
N VAL A 6 33.55 9.58 -13.43
CA VAL A 6 33.26 10.32 -12.18
C VAL A 6 32.12 9.64 -11.42
N ARG A 7 31.09 9.19 -12.13
CA ARG A 7 29.97 8.45 -11.54
C ARG A 7 30.43 7.14 -10.89
N ASN A 8 31.24 6.37 -11.60
CA ASN A 8 31.76 5.09 -11.09
C ASN A 8 32.69 5.30 -9.87
N LEU A 9 33.54 6.33 -9.91
CA LEU A 9 34.42 6.68 -8.78
C LEU A 9 33.59 7.08 -7.55
N ARG A 10 32.55 7.90 -7.74
CA ARG A 10 31.62 8.28 -6.67
C ARG A 10 30.92 7.07 -6.08
N ALA A 11 30.42 6.16 -6.93
CA ALA A 11 29.77 4.93 -6.49
C ALA A 11 30.71 4.08 -5.63
N GLU A 12 31.94 3.85 -6.09
CA GLU A 12 32.90 3.04 -5.36
C GLU A 12 33.32 3.69 -4.03
N THR A 13 33.46 5.00 -4.00
CA THR A 13 33.73 5.76 -2.75
C THR A 13 32.60 5.56 -1.74
N LEU A 14 31.34 5.65 -2.17
CA LEU A 14 30.19 5.44 -1.31
C LEU A 14 30.09 4.00 -0.79
N ARG A 15 30.46 3.02 -1.62
CA ARG A 15 30.52 1.63 -1.20
C ARG A 15 31.53 1.43 -0.07
N ILE A 16 32.75 1.94 -0.24
CA ILE A 16 33.82 1.83 0.77
C ILE A 16 33.38 2.53 2.07
N LEU A 17 32.90 3.75 1.98
CA LEU A 17 32.40 4.50 3.16
C LEU A 17 31.28 3.74 3.89
N GLY A 18 30.39 3.10 3.15
CA GLY A 18 29.32 2.29 3.71
C GLY A 18 29.82 1.02 4.40
N GLU A 19 30.81 0.33 3.81
CA GLU A 19 31.39 -0.87 4.40
C GLU A 19 32.19 -0.57 5.68
N GLU A 20 32.91 0.56 5.72
CA GLU A 20 33.74 0.98 6.84
C GLU A 20 32.96 1.74 7.93
N ALA A 21 31.72 2.19 7.65
CA ALA A 21 30.94 2.96 8.60
C ALA A 21 30.58 2.15 9.85
N TYR A 22 31.02 2.63 11.01
CA TYR A 22 30.68 2.04 12.31
C TYR A 22 29.22 2.34 12.71
N ASN A 23 28.71 3.51 12.34
CA ASN A 23 27.35 3.92 12.65
C ASN A 23 26.35 3.29 11.66
N PRO A 24 25.34 2.51 12.13
CA PRO A 24 24.38 1.85 11.25
C PRO A 24 23.59 2.80 10.32
N ASN A 25 23.29 4.01 10.79
CA ASN A 25 22.58 5.01 9.98
C ASN A 25 23.47 5.55 8.86
N ALA A 26 24.75 5.85 9.16
CA ALA A 26 25.71 6.27 8.16
C ALA A 26 25.96 5.16 7.14
N LYS A 27 26.09 3.91 7.60
CA LYS A 27 26.23 2.73 6.74
C LYS A 27 25.05 2.60 5.78
N SER A 28 23.83 2.67 6.30
CA SER A 28 22.61 2.60 5.49
C SER A 28 22.55 3.74 4.47
N TYR A 29 22.90 4.97 4.85
CA TYR A 29 22.92 6.11 3.96
C TYR A 29 23.91 5.92 2.80
N TYR A 30 25.17 5.60 3.08
CA TYR A 30 26.19 5.45 2.02
C TYR A 30 25.88 4.30 1.08
N LEU A 31 25.40 3.15 1.60
CA LEU A 31 25.04 2.01 0.76
C LEU A 31 23.78 2.26 -0.10
N SER A 32 22.82 3.06 0.39
CA SER A 32 21.66 3.46 -0.41
C SER A 32 22.04 4.42 -1.54
N GLU A 33 22.92 5.38 -1.28
CA GLU A 33 23.47 6.31 -2.30
C GLU A 33 24.30 5.53 -3.34
N TYR A 34 25.12 4.59 -2.91
CA TYR A 34 25.86 3.70 -3.80
C TYR A 34 24.93 2.95 -4.75
N ALA A 35 23.87 2.33 -4.21
CA ALA A 35 22.91 1.59 -5.01
C ALA A 35 22.19 2.47 -6.03
N ALA A 36 21.84 3.71 -5.65
CA ALA A 36 21.16 4.67 -6.54
C ALA A 36 22.05 5.13 -7.72
N ILE A 37 23.38 5.21 -7.51
CA ILE A 37 24.33 5.70 -8.53
C ILE A 37 24.82 4.57 -9.45
N SER A 38 24.96 3.37 -8.92
CA SER A 38 25.65 2.26 -9.63
C SER A 38 24.84 1.60 -10.73
N ASP A 39 23.54 1.96 -10.92
CA ASP A 39 22.62 1.32 -11.89
C ASP A 39 22.64 -0.23 -11.86
N ILE A 40 23.14 -0.79 -10.77
CA ILE A 40 23.20 -2.22 -10.64
C ILE A 40 21.76 -2.73 -10.54
N GLU A 41 21.39 -3.74 -11.34
CA GLU A 41 20.12 -4.49 -11.19
C GLU A 41 19.92 -5.03 -9.75
N THR A 42 20.95 -4.99 -8.92
CA THR A 42 20.93 -5.19 -7.48
C THR A 42 20.21 -4.12 -6.70
N SER A 43 19.88 -2.95 -7.28
CA SER A 43 18.93 -2.03 -6.68
C SER A 43 17.53 -2.67 -6.55
N LYS A 44 17.25 -3.75 -7.27
CA LYS A 44 16.09 -4.62 -7.01
C LYS A 44 16.15 -5.34 -5.66
N GLY A 45 17.29 -5.35 -4.98
CA GLY A 45 17.44 -5.89 -3.62
C GLY A 45 17.47 -4.81 -2.54
N PHE A 46 17.70 -3.54 -2.90
CA PHE A 46 17.47 -2.42 -2.01
C PHE A 46 16.00 -2.02 -2.12
N VAL A 47 15.29 -2.56 -1.24
CA VAL A 47 13.89 -2.39 -0.98
C VAL A 47 13.53 -0.92 -0.98
N THR A 48 12.86 -0.42 -2.01
CA THR A 48 11.98 0.74 -1.83
C THR A 48 11.06 0.40 -0.67
N ALA A 49 10.66 1.34 0.17
CA ALA A 49 9.77 1.07 1.30
C ALA A 49 8.53 0.26 0.88
N GLU A 50 8.11 0.38 -0.37
CA GLU A 50 7.01 -0.37 -1.01
C GLU A 50 7.33 -1.85 -1.27
N SER A 51 8.58 -2.22 -1.58
CA SER A 51 8.97 -3.62 -1.83
C SER A 51 9.34 -4.38 -0.54
N SER A 52 9.48 -3.69 0.61
CA SER A 52 9.80 -4.32 1.90
C SER A 52 8.63 -4.94 2.62
N ILE A 53 7.41 -4.55 2.27
CA ILE A 53 6.21 -5.09 2.89
C ILE A 53 5.94 -6.49 2.33
N THR A 54 6.27 -7.53 3.07
CA THR A 54 6.01 -8.92 2.69
C THR A 54 4.56 -9.31 3.00
N ASP A 55 4.07 -10.37 2.34
CA ASP A 55 2.75 -10.94 2.64
C ASP A 55 2.64 -11.39 4.09
N LYS A 56 3.74 -11.85 4.69
CA LYS A 56 3.80 -12.22 6.11
C LYS A 56 3.53 -11.00 7.00
N MET A 57 4.18 -9.87 6.72
CA MET A 57 3.95 -8.63 7.47
C MET A 57 2.50 -8.16 7.30
N LEU A 58 1.95 -8.19 6.08
CA LEU A 58 0.58 -7.80 5.83
C LEU A 58 -0.43 -8.67 6.61
N ARG A 59 -0.17 -9.96 6.77
CA ARG A 59 -1.04 -10.85 7.55
C ARG A 59 -1.06 -10.49 9.04
N GLU A 60 0.09 -10.09 9.60
CA GLU A 60 0.23 -9.76 11.02
C GLU A 60 -0.37 -8.40 11.40
N LEU A 61 -0.50 -7.48 10.44
CA LEU A 61 -1.11 -6.17 10.68
C LEU A 61 -2.64 -6.25 10.73
N SER A 62 -3.26 -5.52 11.66
CA SER A 62 -4.72 -5.50 11.79
C SER A 62 -5.39 -4.72 10.64
N ILE A 63 -6.65 -5.04 10.34
CA ILE A 63 -7.48 -4.24 9.40
C ILE A 63 -7.63 -2.81 9.91
N LEU A 64 -7.81 -2.65 11.22
CA LEU A 64 -7.98 -1.34 11.85
C LEU A 64 -6.84 -0.38 11.50
N MET A 65 -5.58 -0.87 11.56
CA MET A 65 -4.41 -0.06 11.20
C MET A 65 -4.46 0.42 9.73
N PHE A 66 -4.96 -0.41 8.81
CA PHE A 66 -5.12 -0.01 7.41
C PHE A 66 -6.22 1.02 7.22
N LEU A 67 -7.32 0.90 7.96
CA LEU A 67 -8.42 1.88 7.94
C LEU A 67 -7.98 3.23 8.52
N ASP A 68 -7.17 3.21 9.60
CA ASP A 68 -6.55 4.43 10.16
C ASP A 68 -5.65 5.12 9.13
N ILE A 69 -4.82 4.36 8.41
CA ILE A 69 -3.95 4.88 7.35
C ILE A 69 -4.79 5.47 6.20
N MET A 70 -5.88 4.82 5.81
CA MET A 70 -6.81 5.37 4.81
C MET A 70 -7.37 6.72 5.26
N ALA A 71 -7.83 6.83 6.51
CA ALA A 71 -8.38 8.07 7.05
C ALA A 71 -7.37 9.24 7.00
N ILE A 72 -6.07 8.96 7.22
CA ILE A 72 -5.01 9.97 7.16
C ILE A 72 -4.68 10.39 5.72
N ARG A 73 -4.83 9.48 4.74
CA ARG A 73 -4.52 9.73 3.32
C ARG A 73 -5.63 10.44 2.55
N LEU A 74 -6.76 10.67 3.17
CA LEU A 74 -7.89 11.35 2.53
C LEU A 74 -7.55 12.80 2.22
N ASP A 75 -7.71 13.22 0.95
CA ASP A 75 -7.64 14.64 0.60
C ASP A 75 -8.99 15.30 0.88
N PRO A 76 -9.08 16.27 1.81
CA PRO A 76 -10.32 16.94 2.15
C PRO A 76 -10.93 17.69 0.97
N LYS A 77 -10.12 18.24 0.06
CA LYS A 77 -10.62 19.05 -1.07
C LYS A 77 -11.40 18.23 -2.08
N ASP A 78 -11.00 16.96 -2.26
CA ASP A 78 -11.63 16.07 -3.25
C ASP A 78 -12.87 15.35 -2.69
N THR A 79 -13.13 15.49 -1.39
CA THR A 79 -14.13 14.68 -0.68
C THR A 79 -15.11 15.47 0.19
N GLU A 80 -15.06 16.82 0.16
CA GLU A 80 -15.84 17.69 1.03
C GLU A 80 -17.37 17.51 0.89
N GLU A 81 -17.87 17.24 -0.32
CA GLU A 81 -19.29 17.04 -0.59
C GLU A 81 -19.71 15.58 -0.71
N LEU A 82 -18.78 14.64 -0.54
CA LEU A 82 -19.06 13.23 -0.72
C LEU A 82 -19.77 12.61 0.48
N SER A 83 -20.73 11.74 0.17
CA SER A 83 -21.37 10.85 1.14
C SER A 83 -21.47 9.46 0.53
N GLU A 84 -20.52 8.60 0.85
CA GLU A 84 -20.40 7.26 0.30
C GLU A 84 -20.32 6.26 1.45
N THR A 85 -20.95 5.09 1.29
CA THR A 85 -20.87 3.99 2.26
C THR A 85 -20.56 2.71 1.51
N VAL A 86 -19.64 1.91 2.03
CA VAL A 86 -19.25 0.61 1.47
C VAL A 86 -19.21 -0.42 2.58
N LYS A 87 -19.79 -1.59 2.32
CA LYS A 87 -19.71 -2.75 3.22
C LYS A 87 -18.81 -3.82 2.64
N ILE A 88 -17.77 -4.19 3.39
CA ILE A 88 -16.78 -5.19 3.02
C ILE A 88 -16.90 -6.37 3.97
N LYS A 89 -17.05 -7.57 3.43
CA LYS A 89 -16.95 -8.80 4.22
C LYS A 89 -15.57 -9.42 4.05
N PHE A 90 -14.87 -9.58 5.14
CA PHE A 90 -13.61 -10.31 5.20
C PHE A 90 -13.86 -11.77 5.56
N ASN A 91 -13.73 -12.66 4.56
CA ASN A 91 -14.08 -14.07 4.70
C ASN A 91 -13.18 -14.82 5.69
N ASP A 92 -11.88 -14.45 5.74
CA ASP A 92 -10.89 -15.02 6.64
C ASP A 92 -11.05 -14.59 8.11
N LEU A 93 -11.67 -13.44 8.36
CA LEU A 93 -11.96 -12.92 9.71
C LEU A 93 -13.41 -13.19 10.14
N ASN A 94 -14.28 -13.56 9.21
CA ASN A 94 -15.71 -13.66 9.40
C ASN A 94 -16.32 -12.35 9.97
N GLU A 95 -15.84 -11.21 9.50
CA GLU A 95 -16.25 -9.87 9.93
C GLU A 95 -16.78 -9.08 8.74
N ILE A 96 -17.81 -8.25 9.01
CA ILE A 96 -18.34 -7.29 8.04
C ILE A 96 -18.02 -5.91 8.55
N TRP A 97 -17.35 -5.12 7.72
CA TRP A 97 -16.97 -3.75 8.01
C TRP A 97 -17.77 -2.78 7.17
N GLU A 98 -18.46 -1.85 7.80
CA GLU A 98 -19.08 -0.68 7.18
C GLU A 98 -18.09 0.48 7.23
N LEU A 99 -17.69 0.98 6.06
CA LEU A 99 -16.85 2.14 5.87
C LEU A 99 -17.72 3.27 5.33
N ARG A 100 -17.78 4.40 6.02
CA ARG A 100 -18.55 5.57 5.62
C ARG A 100 -17.64 6.78 5.47
N LEU A 101 -17.63 7.34 4.26
CA LEU A 101 -17.02 8.62 3.95
C LEU A 101 -18.11 9.67 3.93
N HIS A 102 -17.99 10.70 4.77
CA HIS A 102 -18.94 11.81 4.82
C HIS A 102 -18.21 13.10 5.19
N ASN A 103 -18.35 14.12 4.35
CA ASN A 103 -17.71 15.43 4.55
C ASN A 103 -16.21 15.29 4.89
N SER A 104 -15.48 14.58 4.07
CA SER A 104 -14.03 14.33 4.22
C SER A 104 -13.63 13.59 5.51
N VAL A 105 -14.55 12.90 6.15
CA VAL A 105 -14.26 12.07 7.32
C VAL A 105 -14.59 10.62 7.01
N LEU A 106 -13.58 9.75 7.13
CA LEU A 106 -13.79 8.31 7.08
C LEU A 106 -14.12 7.79 8.48
N THR A 107 -15.27 7.15 8.60
CA THR A 107 -15.67 6.38 9.79
C THR A 107 -15.85 4.92 9.42
N TYR A 108 -15.57 4.02 10.36
CA TYR A 108 -15.69 2.58 10.11
C TYR A 108 -16.11 1.85 11.39
N LYS A 109 -16.85 0.77 11.21
CA LYS A 109 -17.31 -0.11 12.30
C LYS A 109 -17.56 -1.52 11.80
N VAL A 110 -17.45 -2.48 12.68
CA VAL A 110 -17.92 -3.84 12.44
C VAL A 110 -19.45 -3.86 12.58
N VAL A 111 -20.12 -4.54 11.65
CA VAL A 111 -21.57 -4.73 11.65
C VAL A 111 -21.91 -6.22 11.57
N GLU A 112 -23.08 -6.60 12.10
CA GLU A 112 -23.53 -8.00 12.11
C GLU A 112 -24.47 -8.32 10.93
N THR A 113 -24.94 -7.30 10.21
CA THR A 113 -25.93 -7.45 9.15
C THR A 113 -25.29 -7.93 7.86
N LEU A 114 -25.80 -9.03 7.32
CA LEU A 114 -25.37 -9.61 6.03
C LEU A 114 -26.00 -8.91 4.81
N ASP A 115 -26.88 -7.95 5.03
CA ASP A 115 -27.59 -7.26 3.96
C ASP A 115 -26.70 -6.20 3.28
N ASP A 116 -26.80 -6.09 1.96
CA ASP A 116 -26.13 -5.08 1.14
C ASP A 116 -24.61 -5.10 1.24
N ILE A 117 -23.99 -6.28 1.18
CA ILE A 117 -22.53 -6.41 1.10
C ILE A 117 -22.09 -6.04 -0.32
N ASP A 118 -21.30 -4.97 -0.44
CA ASP A 118 -20.77 -4.51 -1.72
C ASP A 118 -19.71 -5.45 -2.29
N ILE A 119 -18.84 -5.97 -1.40
CA ILE A 119 -17.74 -6.84 -1.80
C ILE A 119 -17.34 -7.81 -0.68
N GLU A 120 -16.96 -9.01 -1.07
CA GLU A 120 -16.38 -10.03 -0.20
C GLU A 120 -14.97 -10.36 -0.67
N MET A 121 -14.02 -10.43 0.24
CA MET A 121 -12.62 -10.78 -0.02
C MET A 121 -11.90 -11.25 1.24
N GLU A 122 -10.69 -11.75 1.10
CA GLU A 122 -9.79 -11.96 2.25
C GLU A 122 -9.17 -10.64 2.70
N SER A 123 -8.90 -10.52 4.00
CA SER A 123 -8.25 -9.33 4.59
C SER A 123 -6.89 -9.04 3.94
N LEU A 124 -6.14 -10.08 3.58
CA LEU A 124 -4.87 -9.93 2.86
C LEU A 124 -5.04 -9.31 1.48
N THR A 125 -6.10 -9.67 0.75
CA THR A 125 -6.42 -9.09 -0.57
C THR A 125 -6.67 -7.58 -0.45
N PHE A 126 -7.45 -7.15 0.53
CA PHE A 126 -7.68 -5.74 0.82
C PHE A 126 -6.38 -4.99 1.13
N LYS A 127 -5.53 -5.55 2.01
CA LYS A 127 -4.23 -4.97 2.37
C LYS A 127 -3.29 -4.86 1.16
N LYS A 128 -3.25 -5.87 0.30
CA LYS A 128 -2.48 -5.86 -0.96
C LYS A 128 -3.00 -4.80 -1.94
N LEU A 129 -4.31 -4.60 -1.99
CA LEU A 129 -4.91 -3.57 -2.83
C LEU A 129 -4.49 -2.16 -2.37
N LEU A 130 -4.54 -1.88 -1.06
CA LEU A 130 -4.14 -0.60 -0.48
C LEU A 130 -2.63 -0.33 -0.57
N THR A 131 -1.81 -1.39 -0.55
CA THR A 131 -0.35 -1.29 -0.72
C THR A 131 0.10 -1.41 -2.18
N GLN A 132 -0.82 -1.29 -3.14
CA GLN A 132 -0.57 -1.33 -4.58
C GLN A 132 0.09 -2.63 -5.09
N LYS A 133 0.02 -3.70 -4.33
CA LYS A 133 0.52 -5.03 -4.71
C LYS A 133 -0.43 -5.79 -5.63
N LEU A 134 -1.64 -5.29 -5.82
CA LEU A 134 -2.65 -5.80 -6.74
C LEU A 134 -3.08 -4.71 -7.72
N ASN A 135 -3.33 -5.12 -8.95
CA ASN A 135 -3.96 -4.25 -9.94
C ASN A 135 -5.48 -4.22 -9.70
N PRO A 136 -6.08 -3.06 -9.33
CA PRO A 136 -7.51 -2.98 -9.00
C PRO A 136 -8.42 -3.47 -10.12
N VAL A 137 -8.07 -3.18 -11.37
CA VAL A 137 -8.90 -3.55 -12.53
C VAL A 137 -8.75 -5.03 -12.84
N VAL A 138 -7.53 -5.53 -12.97
CA VAL A 138 -7.28 -6.91 -13.38
C VAL A 138 -7.64 -7.90 -12.26
N ASP A 139 -7.16 -7.62 -11.04
CA ASP A 139 -7.24 -8.59 -9.95
C ASP A 139 -8.57 -8.55 -9.18
N ILE A 140 -9.22 -7.38 -9.14
CA ILE A 140 -10.48 -7.21 -8.39
C ILE A 140 -11.68 -7.14 -9.33
N LEU A 141 -11.66 -6.21 -10.31
CA LEU A 141 -12.84 -5.98 -11.16
C LEU A 141 -13.08 -7.11 -12.14
N LEU A 142 -12.05 -7.56 -12.85
CA LEU A 142 -12.15 -8.58 -13.90
C LEU A 142 -12.03 -10.02 -13.37
N SER A 143 -11.44 -10.21 -12.20
CA SER A 143 -11.27 -11.52 -11.58
C SER A 143 -12.32 -11.77 -10.51
N SER A 144 -12.87 -12.99 -10.45
CA SER A 144 -13.70 -13.45 -9.33
C SER A 144 -12.94 -14.25 -8.29
N ASN A 145 -11.64 -14.46 -8.50
CA ASN A 145 -10.84 -15.33 -7.61
C ASN A 145 -10.43 -14.65 -6.30
N LEU A 146 -10.22 -13.33 -6.33
CA LEU A 146 -9.73 -12.58 -5.17
C LEU A 146 -10.81 -11.77 -4.46
N ALA A 147 -11.89 -11.43 -5.19
CA ALA A 147 -13.03 -10.72 -4.64
C ALA A 147 -14.32 -11.08 -5.38
N THR A 148 -15.41 -11.19 -4.62
CA THR A 148 -16.77 -11.39 -5.14
C THR A 148 -17.67 -10.26 -4.64
N GLY A 149 -18.77 -9.98 -5.34
CA GLY A 149 -19.73 -8.95 -4.96
C GLY A 149 -20.32 -8.24 -6.17
N GLU A 150 -21.45 -7.58 -5.96
CA GLU A 150 -22.20 -6.92 -7.03
C GLU A 150 -21.68 -5.50 -7.33
N ASN A 151 -21.02 -4.86 -6.35
CA ASN A 151 -20.57 -3.47 -6.44
C ASN A 151 -19.04 -3.29 -6.41
N LYS A 152 -18.31 -4.18 -7.09
CA LYS A 152 -16.83 -4.09 -7.19
C LYS A 152 -16.36 -2.74 -7.73
N ALA A 153 -17.05 -2.19 -8.73
CA ALA A 153 -16.69 -0.90 -9.33
C ALA A 153 -16.87 0.26 -8.34
N GLY A 154 -17.99 0.28 -7.60
CA GLY A 154 -18.26 1.26 -6.55
C GLY A 154 -17.20 1.18 -5.44
N PHE A 155 -16.89 -0.03 -4.99
CA PHE A 155 -15.82 -0.27 -4.01
C PHE A 155 -14.45 0.26 -4.49
N LEU A 156 -14.07 -0.02 -5.73
CA LEU A 156 -12.79 0.48 -6.28
C LEU A 156 -12.78 1.99 -6.41
N GLY A 157 -13.91 2.61 -6.80
CA GLY A 157 -14.10 4.07 -6.80
C GLY A 157 -13.90 4.66 -5.41
N PHE A 158 -14.51 4.04 -4.39
CA PHE A 158 -14.34 4.42 -2.99
C PHE A 158 -12.88 4.33 -2.56
N VAL A 159 -12.19 3.20 -2.79
CA VAL A 159 -10.78 3.00 -2.42
C VAL A 159 -9.85 3.98 -3.16
N ALA A 160 -10.18 4.38 -4.38
CA ALA A 160 -9.38 5.33 -5.16
C ALA A 160 -9.28 6.71 -4.49
N ARG A 161 -10.25 7.10 -3.63
CA ARG A 161 -10.23 8.37 -2.88
C ARG A 161 -9.06 8.46 -1.89
N PHE A 162 -8.46 7.33 -1.53
CA PHE A 162 -7.40 7.21 -0.52
C PHE A 162 -6.01 6.88 -1.12
N ARG A 163 -5.85 7.04 -2.44
CA ARG A 163 -4.63 6.59 -3.16
C ARG A 163 -3.65 7.70 -3.50
N ASN A 164 -3.72 8.84 -2.87
CA ASN A 164 -2.73 9.92 -3.09
C ASN A 164 -1.35 9.55 -2.58
#